data_4893f98e2e4c9e5f19a98bdd6c615598
#
_entry.id   4893f98e2e4c9e5f19a98bdd6c615598
#
_cell.length_a   1.000
_cell.length_b   1.000
_cell.length_c   1.000
_cell.angle_alpha   90.00
_cell.angle_beta   90.00
_cell.angle_gamma   90.00
#
_symmetry.space_group_name_H-M   'P 1'
#
loop_
_entity.id
_entity.type
_entity.pdbx_description
1 polymer ?
#
loop_
_entity_poly.entity_id
_entity_poly.type
_entity_poly.pdbx_seq_one_letter_code
_entity_poly.pdbx_strand_id
1 'polypeptide(L)' 'MKNGIINEDGELYYYVNGVKTYAGLIQIDGDYYYVNSSCKVVTNQRYWISKTNDLLPATFYTFGADGKMVK' A
#
# COMPACT_ATOMS: atom_id res chain seq x y z
N MET A 1 3.86 18.19 -7.62
CA MET A 1 2.94 17.07 -7.89
C MET A 1 2.95 16.10 -6.71
N LYS A 2 1.80 15.47 -6.46
CA LYS A 2 1.73 14.47 -5.39
C LYS A 2 2.46 13.19 -5.79
N ASN A 3 3.27 12.67 -4.91
CA ASN A 3 3.96 11.40 -5.09
C ASN A 3 3.97 10.62 -3.78
N GLY A 4 3.83 9.31 -3.87
CA GLY A 4 3.83 8.43 -2.71
C GLY A 4 2.46 8.34 -2.06
N ILE A 5 2.46 8.05 -0.76
CA ILE A 5 1.22 7.82 -0.01
C ILE A 5 0.73 9.14 0.56
N ILE A 6 -0.49 9.51 0.18
CA ILE A 6 -1.12 10.77 0.55
C ILE A 6 -2.39 10.48 1.34
N ASN A 7 -2.54 11.14 2.50
CA ASN A 7 -3.77 11.04 3.29
C ASN A 7 -4.78 12.05 2.76
N GLU A 8 -5.96 11.56 2.37
CA GLU A 8 -7.07 12.40 1.93
C GLU A 8 -8.33 12.00 2.71
N ASP A 9 -8.78 12.88 3.59
CA ASP A 9 -9.99 12.68 4.39
C ASP A 9 -9.99 11.36 5.18
N GLY A 10 -8.83 11.01 5.74
CA GLY A 10 -8.68 9.81 6.55
C GLY A 10 -8.39 8.55 5.76
N GLU A 11 -8.31 8.64 4.45
CA GLU A 11 -7.95 7.50 3.59
C GLU A 11 -6.59 7.73 2.94
N LEU A 12 -5.83 6.66 2.76
CA LEU A 12 -4.51 6.73 2.16
C LEU A 12 -4.58 6.31 0.70
N TYR A 13 -4.06 7.16 -0.19
CA TYR A 13 -3.99 6.88 -1.62
C TYR A 13 -2.55 6.91 -2.09
N TYR A 14 -2.25 6.15 -3.13
CA TYR A 14 -0.93 6.12 -3.73
C TYR A 14 -0.93 6.95 -5.01
N TYR A 15 -0.02 7.94 -5.07
CA TYR A 15 0.11 8.84 -6.21
C TYR A 15 1.47 8.68 -6.87
N VAL A 16 1.48 8.74 -8.20
CA VAL A 16 2.71 8.85 -8.99
C VAL A 16 2.54 10.03 -9.94
N ASN A 17 3.39 11.03 -9.82
CA ASN A 17 3.34 12.25 -10.64
C ASN A 17 1.95 12.89 -10.65
N GLY A 18 1.32 12.96 -9.48
CA GLY A 18 0.02 13.60 -9.31
C GLY A 18 -1.19 12.74 -9.71
N VAL A 19 -0.97 11.47 -10.07
CA VAL A 19 -2.03 10.56 -10.52
C VAL A 19 -2.15 9.39 -9.54
N LYS A 20 -3.39 9.09 -9.13
CA LYS A 20 -3.65 7.89 -8.32
C LYS A 20 -3.28 6.65 -9.14
N THR A 21 -2.46 5.78 -8.57
CA THR A 21 -1.86 4.67 -9.30
C THR A 21 -2.00 3.36 -8.52
N TYR A 22 -2.41 2.29 -9.19
CA TYR A 22 -2.39 0.94 -8.63
C TYR A 22 -0.96 0.40 -8.71
N ALA A 23 -0.47 -0.16 -7.60
CA ALA A 23 0.91 -0.64 -7.56
C ALA A 23 1.08 -2.03 -6.95
N GLY A 24 0.08 -2.55 -6.22
CA GLY A 24 0.25 -3.79 -5.46
C GLY A 24 1.15 -3.58 -4.25
N LEU A 25 1.99 -4.56 -3.93
CA LEU A 25 2.92 -4.45 -2.80
C LEU A 25 4.09 -3.55 -3.17
N ILE A 26 4.34 -2.54 -2.33
CA ILE A 26 5.45 -1.60 -2.53
C ILE A 26 6.25 -1.48 -1.24
N GLN A 27 7.48 -0.99 -1.36
CA GLN A 27 8.35 -0.71 -0.22
C GLN A 27 8.79 0.75 -0.27
N ILE A 28 8.56 1.47 0.84
CA ILE A 28 8.98 2.87 0.98
C ILE A 28 9.71 3.00 2.32
N ASP A 29 10.95 3.46 2.28
CA ASP A 29 11.78 3.67 3.49
C ASP A 29 11.82 2.46 4.42
N GLY A 30 11.88 1.26 3.84
CA GLY A 30 11.98 0.02 4.60
C GLY A 30 10.65 -0.56 5.06
N ASP A 31 9.54 0.16 4.88
CA ASP A 31 8.20 -0.32 5.23
C ASP A 31 7.46 -0.79 4.01
N TYR A 32 6.65 -1.84 4.18
CA TYR A 32 5.84 -2.39 3.10
C TYR A 32 4.41 -1.88 3.17
N TYR A 33 3.85 -1.56 2.01
CA TYR A 33 2.46 -1.13 1.86
C TYR A 33 1.83 -1.90 0.70
N TYR A 34 0.53 -2.10 0.76
CA TYR A 34 -0.19 -2.68 -0.36
C TYR A 34 -1.19 -1.68 -0.92
N VAL A 35 -1.09 -1.41 -2.22
CA VAL A 35 -2.01 -0.52 -2.93
C VAL A 35 -2.97 -1.38 -3.74
N ASN A 36 -4.26 -1.31 -3.42
CA ASN A 36 -5.29 -2.11 -4.09
C ASN A 36 -5.72 -1.49 -5.43
N SER A 37 -6.63 -2.17 -6.14
CA SER A 37 -7.07 -1.72 -7.46
C SER A 37 -7.81 -0.38 -7.46
N SER A 38 -8.23 0.10 -6.28
CA SER A 38 -8.83 1.43 -6.15
C SER A 38 -7.78 2.50 -5.84
N CYS A 39 -6.50 2.16 -5.93
CA CYS A 39 -5.36 3.03 -5.62
C CYS A 39 -5.30 3.43 -4.15
N LYS A 40 -6.02 2.72 -3.28
CA LYS A 40 -6.01 2.93 -1.84
C LYS A 40 -4.98 2.03 -1.18
N VAL A 41 -4.31 2.56 -0.18
CA VAL A 41 -3.40 1.79 0.66
C VAL A 41 -4.21 1.03 1.71
N VAL A 42 -4.00 -0.27 1.82
CA VAL A 42 -4.70 -1.13 2.78
C VAL A 42 -4.31 -0.76 4.21
N THR A 43 -5.30 -0.57 5.08
CA THR A 43 -5.08 -0.19 6.49
C THR A 43 -5.96 -1.03 7.41
N ASN A 44 -5.47 -1.26 8.64
CA ASN A 44 -6.24 -1.89 9.72
C ASN A 44 -6.88 -3.23 9.34
N GLN A 45 -6.19 -4.04 8.53
CA GLN A 45 -6.76 -5.34 8.15
C GLN A 45 -5.68 -6.33 7.75
N ARG A 46 -6.06 -7.60 7.78
CA ARG A 46 -5.28 -8.69 7.22
C ARG A 46 -5.73 -8.89 5.78
N TYR A 47 -4.79 -8.94 4.85
CA TYR A 47 -5.09 -8.93 3.43
C TYR A 47 -4.27 -9.99 2.69
N TRP A 48 -4.90 -10.72 1.79
CA TRP A 48 -4.20 -11.65 0.91
C TRP A 48 -3.54 -10.87 -0.22
N ILE A 49 -2.24 -11.09 -0.40
CA ILE A 49 -1.47 -10.42 -1.45
C ILE A 49 -0.89 -11.45 -2.40
N SER A 50 -1.29 -11.38 -3.66
CA SER A 50 -0.68 -12.17 -4.73
C SER A 50 0.27 -11.34 -5.58
N LYS A 51 -0.03 -10.06 -5.77
CA LYS A 51 0.86 -9.15 -6.51
C LYS A 51 1.89 -8.54 -5.56
N THR A 52 2.94 -9.31 -5.30
CA THR A 52 3.99 -8.89 -4.35
C THR A 52 5.16 -8.19 -5.02
N ASN A 53 5.17 -8.08 -6.36
CA ASN A 53 6.25 -7.47 -7.14
C ASN A 53 7.63 -8.06 -6.78
N ASP A 54 7.65 -9.35 -6.46
CA ASP A 54 8.85 -10.11 -6.07
C ASP A 54 9.51 -9.61 -4.78
N LEU A 55 8.83 -8.80 -3.99
CA LEU A 55 9.36 -8.30 -2.72
C LEU A 55 9.23 -9.34 -1.61
N LEU A 56 8.10 -10.05 -1.56
CA LEU A 56 7.77 -11.02 -0.52
C LEU A 56 6.98 -12.18 -1.13
N PRO A 57 6.91 -13.34 -0.43
CA PRO A 57 6.05 -14.44 -0.89
C PRO A 57 4.57 -14.06 -0.86
N ALA A 58 3.78 -14.62 -1.77
CA ALA A 58 2.33 -14.43 -1.79
C ALA A 58 1.69 -15.13 -0.59
N THR A 59 1.07 -14.38 0.30
CA THR A 59 0.39 -14.90 1.49
C THR A 59 -0.42 -13.77 2.13
N PHE A 60 -0.98 -14.04 3.31
CA PHE A 60 -1.65 -13.02 4.10
C PHE A 60 -0.64 -12.13 4.84
N TYR A 61 -0.91 -10.84 4.85
CA TYR A 61 -0.15 -9.87 5.63
C TYR A 61 -1.11 -8.95 6.36
N THR A 62 -0.70 -8.48 7.54
CA THR A 62 -1.49 -7.57 8.34
C THR A 62 -0.94 -6.16 8.21
N PHE A 63 -1.83 -5.19 8.06
CA PHE A 63 -1.46 -3.78 7.91
C PHE A 63 -2.04 -2.96 9.06
N GLY A 64 -1.26 -2.04 9.59
CA GLY A 64 -1.69 -1.17 10.68
C GLY A 64 -2.49 0.03 10.21
N ALA A 65 -2.81 0.92 11.15
CA ALA A 65 -3.62 2.11 10.87
C ALA A 65 -2.96 3.08 9.89
N ASP A 66 -1.63 3.08 9.84
CA ASP A 66 -0.83 3.92 8.95
C ASP A 66 -0.53 3.25 7.60
N GLY A 67 -1.06 2.05 7.39
CA GLY A 67 -0.82 1.29 6.17
C GLY A 67 0.47 0.49 6.18
N LYS A 68 1.30 0.62 7.19
CA LYS A 68 2.55 -0.13 7.28
C LYS A 68 2.29 -1.59 7.63
N MET A 69 3.01 -2.48 6.95
CA MET A 69 2.91 -3.90 7.25
C MET A 69 3.41 -4.19 8.65
N VAL A 70 2.61 -4.94 9.41
CA VAL A 70 3.00 -5.41 10.74
C VAL A 70 3.86 -6.66 10.56
N LYS A 71 5.04 -6.63 11.13
CA LYS A 71 5.99 -7.75 11.04
C LYS A 71 5.88 -8.69 12.21
#